data_1bced46d5277df33b8cd09a53acef55e
#
_entry.id   1bced46d5277df33b8cd09a53acef55e
#
_cell.length_a   1.000
_cell.length_b   1.000
_cell.length_c   1.000
_cell.angle_alpha   90.00
_cell.angle_beta   90.00
_cell.angle_gamma   90.00
#
_symmetry.space_group_name_H-M   'P 1'
#
loop_
_entity.id
_entity.type
_entity.pdbx_description
1 polymer ?
#
loop_
_entity_poly.entity_id
_entity_poly.type
_entity_poly.pdbx_seq_one_letter_code
_entity_poly.pdbx_strand_id
1 'polypeptide(L)'
;APGNHDPLLKNSYYNNFNWNENVYIFNSEIQKYEFEECDIYGFGFTDFYCNNSKIEEIKIENKNKLNILIMHGDLNASQNKEMQYNPINENKLKNLGFDYVALGHIHKRDIKENIAYPGSCVSLGFDELGEHGVLNVNLEKGKLEINFEKIDEKEFAEINLDIYDINSEEEVIEKI
;
A
#
# COMPACT_ATOMS: atom_id res chain seq x y z
N ALA A 1 9.49 1.70 0.15
CA ALA A 1 9.67 0.79 -1.00
C ALA A 1 9.22 1.50 -2.26
N PRO A 2 10.08 1.70 -3.26
CA PRO A 2 9.70 2.22 -4.57
C PRO A 2 8.65 1.34 -5.26
N GLY A 3 7.67 1.97 -5.91
CA GLY A 3 6.56 1.31 -6.59
C GLY A 3 6.57 1.52 -8.11
N ASN A 4 5.46 1.19 -8.77
CA ASN A 4 5.34 1.28 -10.22
C ASN A 4 5.28 2.73 -10.76
N HIS A 5 4.91 3.71 -9.95
CA HIS A 5 4.90 5.13 -10.34
C HIS A 5 6.21 5.86 -10.05
N ASP A 6 7.04 5.30 -9.18
CA ASP A 6 8.31 5.87 -8.73
C ASP A 6 9.46 4.83 -8.65
N PRO A 7 9.64 4.00 -9.69
CA PRO A 7 10.63 2.93 -9.64
C PRO A 7 12.07 3.46 -9.54
N LEU A 8 13.00 2.60 -9.11
CA LEU A 8 14.44 2.88 -9.00
C LEU A 8 15.12 2.99 -10.37
N LEU A 9 14.64 3.88 -11.22
CA LEU A 9 15.27 4.17 -12.49
C LEU A 9 16.57 4.96 -12.27
N LYS A 10 17.46 4.94 -13.26
CA LYS A 10 18.74 5.67 -13.20
C LYS A 10 18.57 7.15 -12.82
N ASN A 11 17.49 7.78 -13.26
CA ASN A 11 17.19 9.19 -13.02
C ASN A 11 16.18 9.43 -11.90
N SER A 12 15.84 8.39 -11.10
CA SER A 12 14.91 8.55 -9.98
C SER A 12 15.52 9.43 -8.88
N TYR A 13 14.67 10.08 -8.10
CA TYR A 13 15.11 10.85 -6.91
C TYR A 13 15.79 9.94 -5.89
N TYR A 14 15.42 8.65 -5.80
CA TYR A 14 16.05 7.69 -4.91
C TYR A 14 17.55 7.56 -5.14
N ASN A 15 18.01 7.67 -6.39
CA ASN A 15 19.41 7.52 -6.77
C ASN A 15 20.16 8.86 -6.87
N ASN A 16 19.44 9.99 -6.98
CA ASN A 16 20.03 11.29 -7.29
C ASN A 16 19.84 12.35 -6.18
N PHE A 17 19.33 11.93 -5.02
CA PHE A 17 19.17 12.79 -3.85
C PHE A 17 20.03 12.25 -2.70
N ASN A 18 20.63 13.18 -1.93
CA ASN A 18 21.38 12.81 -0.73
C ASN A 18 20.42 12.61 0.44
N TRP A 19 20.04 11.35 0.66
CA TRP A 19 19.18 10.98 1.77
C TRP A 19 19.94 11.00 3.09
N ASN A 20 19.25 11.35 4.16
CA ASN A 20 19.81 11.28 5.50
C ASN A 20 20.05 9.82 5.91
N GLU A 21 20.96 9.57 6.86
CA GLU A 21 21.36 8.24 7.32
C GLU A 21 20.20 7.42 7.91
N ASN A 22 19.14 8.06 8.35
CA ASN A 22 17.94 7.41 8.90
C ASN A 22 16.88 7.07 7.83
N VAL A 23 17.17 7.27 6.54
CA VAL A 23 16.29 6.93 5.41
C VAL A 23 16.77 5.64 4.76
N TYR A 24 15.95 4.61 4.81
CA TYR A 24 16.22 3.29 4.25
C TYR A 24 15.38 3.10 2.99
N ILE A 25 16.03 2.88 1.84
CA ILE A 25 15.38 2.70 0.55
C ILE A 25 15.65 1.29 0.05
N PHE A 26 14.59 0.51 -0.13
CA PHE A 26 14.71 -0.83 -0.68
C PHE A 26 15.09 -0.79 -2.15
N ASN A 27 16.03 -1.65 -2.56
CA ASN A 27 16.42 -1.83 -3.96
C ASN A 27 15.66 -3.01 -4.62
N SER A 28 16.15 -3.49 -5.76
CA SER A 28 15.51 -4.55 -6.54
C SER A 28 15.54 -5.95 -5.92
N GLU A 29 16.41 -6.15 -4.94
CA GLU A 29 16.54 -7.44 -4.24
C GLU A 29 15.80 -7.40 -2.92
N ILE A 30 15.46 -8.58 -2.39
CA ILE A 30 14.94 -8.68 -1.03
C ILE A 30 16.02 -8.19 -0.06
N GLN A 31 15.70 -7.17 0.68
CA GLN A 31 16.55 -6.60 1.72
C GLN A 31 15.91 -6.74 3.09
N LYS A 32 16.76 -6.79 4.10
CA LYS A 32 16.38 -6.72 5.51
C LYS A 32 17.14 -5.58 6.18
N TYR A 33 16.43 -4.70 6.85
CA TYR A 33 16.99 -3.71 7.75
C TYR A 33 16.74 -4.15 9.20
N GLU A 34 17.83 -4.30 9.94
CA GLU A 34 17.80 -4.79 11.31
C GLU A 34 17.80 -3.63 12.30
N PHE A 35 16.81 -3.62 13.19
CA PHE A 35 16.74 -2.72 14.34
C PHE A 35 16.75 -3.54 15.63
N GLU A 36 16.87 -2.90 16.79
CA GLU A 36 16.93 -3.59 18.06
C GLU A 36 15.68 -4.45 18.32
N GLU A 37 14.49 -3.89 18.07
CA GLU A 37 13.21 -4.53 18.37
C GLU A 37 12.55 -5.21 17.16
N CYS A 38 12.91 -4.82 15.94
CA CYS A 38 12.28 -5.33 14.73
C CYS A 38 13.25 -5.54 13.57
N ASP A 39 12.86 -6.42 12.66
CA ASP A 39 13.47 -6.61 11.36
C ASP A 39 12.45 -6.18 10.29
N ILE A 40 12.87 -5.29 9.37
CA ILE A 40 12.01 -4.79 8.30
C ILE A 40 12.50 -5.32 6.97
N TYR A 41 11.63 -6.06 6.29
CA TYR A 41 11.89 -6.70 4.99
C TYR A 41 11.18 -5.95 3.88
N GLY A 42 11.74 -6.01 2.69
CA GLY A 42 11.10 -5.45 1.51
C GLY A 42 11.97 -5.47 0.27
N PHE A 43 11.43 -4.98 -0.82
CA PHE A 43 12.16 -4.64 -2.03
C PHE A 43 11.45 -3.50 -2.78
N GLY A 44 12.16 -2.85 -3.70
CA GLY A 44 11.64 -1.77 -4.53
C GLY A 44 11.56 -2.19 -6.01
N PHE A 45 10.65 -1.58 -6.74
CA PHE A 45 10.55 -1.73 -8.18
C PHE A 45 11.72 -1.03 -8.89
N THR A 46 12.25 -1.66 -9.93
CA THR A 46 13.27 -1.10 -10.83
C THR A 46 12.76 -0.82 -12.22
N ASP A 47 11.47 -1.10 -12.45
CA ASP A 47 10.74 -0.82 -13.68
C ASP A 47 9.29 -0.48 -13.31
N PHE A 48 8.52 0.04 -14.26
CA PHE A 48 7.10 0.33 -14.10
C PHE A 48 6.25 -0.92 -13.87
N TYR A 49 6.81 -2.10 -14.11
CA TYR A 49 6.17 -3.40 -13.93
C TYR A 49 7.04 -4.36 -13.14
N CYS A 50 6.41 -5.28 -12.41
CA CYS A 50 7.07 -6.37 -11.71
C CYS A 50 6.23 -7.63 -11.88
N ASN A 51 6.53 -8.44 -12.89
CA ASN A 51 5.70 -9.57 -13.30
C ASN A 51 5.82 -10.79 -12.39
N ASN A 52 6.88 -10.87 -11.60
CA ASN A 52 7.14 -12.01 -10.71
C ASN A 52 7.19 -11.55 -9.26
N SER A 53 6.42 -12.22 -8.42
CA SER A 53 6.50 -11.98 -6.99
C SER A 53 7.79 -12.54 -6.39
N LYS A 54 8.46 -11.75 -5.57
CA LYS A 54 9.67 -12.16 -4.82
C LYS A 54 9.37 -12.67 -3.41
N ILE A 55 8.09 -12.75 -3.02
CA ILE A 55 7.75 -13.13 -1.64
C ILE A 55 8.27 -14.52 -1.23
N GLU A 56 8.41 -15.44 -2.19
CA GLU A 56 8.89 -16.80 -1.92
C GLU A 56 10.40 -16.85 -1.58
N GLU A 57 11.14 -15.79 -1.89
CA GLU A 57 12.56 -15.65 -1.58
C GLU A 57 12.78 -15.18 -0.13
N ILE A 58 11.72 -14.64 0.51
CA ILE A 58 11.80 -14.07 1.85
C ILE A 58 11.83 -15.18 2.91
N LYS A 59 12.79 -15.08 3.82
CA LYS A 59 12.88 -15.96 4.99
C LYS A 59 13.02 -15.13 6.25
N ILE A 60 12.10 -15.33 7.19
CA ILE A 60 12.20 -14.73 8.52
C ILE A 60 13.28 -15.48 9.30
N GLU A 61 14.33 -14.75 9.68
CA GLU A 61 15.49 -15.32 10.38
C GLU A 61 15.30 -15.36 11.91
N ASN A 62 14.73 -14.32 12.47
CA ASN A 62 14.51 -14.21 13.91
C ASN A 62 13.03 -13.99 14.26
N LYS A 63 12.35 -15.06 14.63
CA LYS A 63 10.94 -15.03 15.03
C LYS A 63 10.67 -14.39 16.39
N ASN A 64 11.71 -14.13 17.19
CA ASN A 64 11.55 -13.48 18.49
C ASN A 64 11.46 -11.94 18.38
N LYS A 65 11.96 -11.38 17.28
CA LYS A 65 11.76 -9.95 16.93
C LYS A 65 10.44 -9.74 16.24
N LEU A 66 9.98 -8.50 16.21
CA LEU A 66 8.93 -8.08 15.29
C LEU A 66 9.43 -8.16 13.85
N ASN A 67 8.67 -8.79 12.98
CA ASN A 67 9.01 -8.93 11.57
C ASN A 67 7.97 -8.20 10.73
N ILE A 68 8.41 -7.16 10.05
CA ILE A 68 7.55 -6.28 9.25
C ILE A 68 7.94 -6.42 7.79
N LEU A 69 6.95 -6.55 6.91
CA LEU A 69 7.17 -6.52 5.47
C LEU A 69 6.63 -5.21 4.90
N ILE A 70 7.44 -4.54 4.09
CA ILE A 70 7.03 -3.34 3.35
C ILE A 70 7.28 -3.57 1.88
N MET A 71 6.22 -3.58 1.06
CA MET A 71 6.38 -3.72 -0.38
C MET A 71 5.24 -3.09 -1.16
N HIS A 72 5.48 -2.91 -2.44
CA HIS A 72 4.48 -2.50 -3.41
C HIS A 72 4.01 -3.72 -4.19
N GLY A 73 2.69 -3.88 -4.40
CA GLY A 73 2.19 -5.02 -5.17
C GLY A 73 0.69 -5.27 -5.05
N ASP A 74 0.21 -6.14 -5.91
CA ASP A 74 -1.21 -6.50 -6.05
C ASP A 74 -1.49 -7.85 -5.37
N LEU A 75 -2.26 -7.81 -4.28
CA LEU A 75 -2.64 -9.01 -3.52
C LEU A 75 -3.73 -9.78 -4.28
N ASN A 76 -3.45 -11.04 -4.60
CA ASN A 76 -4.34 -11.92 -5.38
C ASN A 76 -4.65 -11.42 -6.79
N ALA A 77 -3.72 -10.70 -7.42
CA ALA A 77 -3.82 -10.33 -8.83
C ALA A 77 -4.12 -11.54 -9.74
N SER A 78 -4.91 -11.30 -10.77
CA SER A 78 -5.10 -12.29 -11.83
C SER A 78 -3.78 -12.55 -12.56
N GLN A 79 -3.29 -13.79 -12.56
CA GLN A 79 -2.00 -14.17 -13.16
C GLN A 79 -1.96 -14.11 -14.71
N ASN A 80 -3.06 -13.71 -15.34
CA ASN A 80 -3.18 -13.75 -16.81
C ASN A 80 -2.94 -12.40 -17.51
N LYS A 81 -2.26 -11.45 -16.87
CA LYS A 81 -1.95 -10.14 -17.46
C LYS A 81 -0.50 -10.10 -17.91
N GLU A 82 -0.25 -9.53 -19.10
CA GLU A 82 1.11 -9.30 -19.63
C GLU A 82 1.91 -8.32 -18.76
N MET A 83 1.22 -7.39 -18.10
CA MET A 83 1.81 -6.40 -17.21
C MET A 83 1.23 -6.58 -15.81
N GLN A 84 2.11 -6.87 -14.86
CA GLN A 84 1.75 -7.12 -13.47
C GLN A 84 2.56 -6.22 -12.53
N TYR A 85 2.03 -6.04 -11.34
CA TYR A 85 2.61 -5.19 -10.31
C TYR A 85 2.90 -6.02 -9.06
N ASN A 86 3.91 -6.91 -9.14
CA ASN A 86 4.28 -7.82 -8.07
C ASN A 86 3.06 -8.61 -7.56
N PRO A 87 2.59 -9.62 -8.32
CA PRO A 87 1.39 -10.38 -7.98
C PRO A 87 1.63 -11.25 -6.75
N ILE A 88 1.04 -10.87 -5.63
CA ILE A 88 1.24 -11.49 -4.33
C ILE A 88 0.13 -12.51 -4.07
N ASN A 89 0.48 -13.76 -3.79
CA ASN A 89 -0.47 -14.74 -3.30
C ASN A 89 -0.66 -14.58 -1.78
N GLU A 90 -1.88 -14.26 -1.35
CA GLU A 90 -2.20 -13.98 0.05
C GLU A 90 -1.88 -15.15 0.98
N ASN A 91 -2.23 -16.39 0.57
CA ASN A 91 -1.96 -17.56 1.40
C ASN A 91 -0.45 -17.80 1.59
N LYS A 92 0.34 -17.62 0.53
CA LYS A 92 1.80 -17.72 0.63
C LYS A 92 2.36 -16.63 1.55
N LEU A 93 1.87 -15.41 1.41
CA LEU A 93 2.25 -14.28 2.24
C LEU A 93 1.94 -14.53 3.73
N LYS A 94 0.74 -15.00 4.06
CA LYS A 94 0.34 -15.35 5.44
C LYS A 94 1.24 -16.44 6.04
N ASN A 95 1.63 -17.42 5.23
CA ASN A 95 2.50 -18.53 5.69
C ASN A 95 3.94 -18.10 6.01
N LEU A 96 4.39 -16.93 5.56
CA LEU A 96 5.71 -16.39 5.93
C LEU A 96 5.76 -16.00 7.41
N GLY A 97 4.64 -15.60 8.02
CA GLY A 97 4.52 -15.34 9.45
C GLY A 97 5.06 -13.97 9.88
N PHE A 98 4.89 -12.94 9.04
CA PHE A 98 5.14 -11.56 9.43
C PHE A 98 4.17 -11.10 10.54
N ASP A 99 4.62 -10.26 11.44
CA ASP A 99 3.78 -9.63 12.45
C ASP A 99 2.90 -8.51 11.84
N TYR A 100 3.42 -7.79 10.83
CA TYR A 100 2.69 -6.79 10.04
C TYR A 100 3.19 -6.73 8.60
N VAL A 101 2.28 -6.51 7.66
CA VAL A 101 2.56 -6.35 6.23
C VAL A 101 1.95 -5.05 5.73
N ALA A 102 2.79 -4.09 5.37
CA ALA A 102 2.43 -2.82 4.78
C ALA A 102 2.55 -2.91 3.25
N LEU A 103 1.44 -2.87 2.55
CA LEU A 103 1.38 -2.91 1.10
C LEU A 103 1.03 -1.54 0.51
N GLY A 104 1.70 -1.16 -0.58
CA GLY A 104 1.29 -0.08 -1.48
C GLY A 104 0.76 -0.65 -2.80
N HIS A 105 0.25 0.19 -3.68
CA HIS A 105 -0.30 -0.05 -5.01
C HIS A 105 -1.80 0.21 -5.09
N ILE A 106 -2.59 -0.34 -4.18
CA ILE A 106 -4.04 -0.18 -4.18
C ILE A 106 -4.38 1.14 -3.48
N HIS A 107 -5.05 2.05 -4.21
CA HIS A 107 -5.41 3.37 -3.70
C HIS A 107 -6.63 3.34 -2.77
N LYS A 108 -7.34 2.25 -2.71
CA LYS A 108 -8.43 2.02 -1.76
C LYS A 108 -7.88 1.36 -0.50
N ARG A 109 -8.24 1.91 0.68
CA ARG A 109 -7.92 1.29 1.97
C ARG A 109 -8.50 -0.12 2.07
N ASP A 110 -7.66 -1.09 2.41
CA ASP A 110 -8.05 -2.48 2.67
C ASP A 110 -7.20 -3.05 3.81
N ILE A 111 -7.84 -3.53 4.86
CA ILE A 111 -7.17 -4.10 6.04
C ILE A 111 -7.68 -5.51 6.24
N LYS A 112 -6.79 -6.48 6.17
CA LYS A 112 -7.07 -7.90 6.35
C LYS A 112 -6.13 -8.49 7.41
N GLU A 113 -6.61 -8.59 8.64
CA GLU A 113 -5.80 -9.07 9.76
C GLU A 113 -4.53 -8.22 9.93
N ASN A 114 -3.36 -8.78 9.63
CA ASN A 114 -2.06 -8.11 9.72
C ASN A 114 -1.51 -7.63 8.36
N ILE A 115 -2.31 -7.68 7.30
CA ILE A 115 -1.96 -7.20 5.95
C ILE A 115 -2.81 -5.98 5.65
N ALA A 116 -2.18 -4.86 5.28
CA ALA A 116 -2.93 -3.64 5.04
C ALA A 116 -2.40 -2.81 3.85
N TYR A 117 -3.35 -2.29 3.07
CA TYR A 117 -3.17 -1.16 2.18
C TYR A 117 -3.74 0.08 2.86
N PRO A 118 -2.98 1.16 3.05
CA PRO A 118 -3.51 2.41 3.58
C PRO A 118 -4.44 3.13 2.58
N GLY A 119 -4.30 2.83 1.31
CA GLY A 119 -4.86 3.62 0.22
C GLY A 119 -3.95 4.78 -0.18
N SER A 120 -4.47 5.69 -1.00
CA SER A 120 -3.83 6.98 -1.27
C SER A 120 -4.02 7.94 -0.09
N CYS A 121 -3.04 8.82 0.13
CA CYS A 121 -3.13 9.82 1.21
C CYS A 121 -4.18 10.89 0.93
N VAL A 122 -4.38 11.20 -0.35
CA VAL A 122 -5.35 12.20 -0.84
C VAL A 122 -6.05 11.64 -2.06
N SER A 123 -7.31 12.00 -2.26
CA SER A 123 -8.06 11.65 -3.46
C SER A 123 -7.68 12.57 -4.63
N LEU A 124 -7.37 11.98 -5.77
CA LEU A 124 -6.97 12.70 -6.98
C LEU A 124 -8.10 12.80 -8.02
N GLY A 125 -9.19 12.07 -7.86
CA GLY A 125 -10.27 12.04 -8.82
C GLY A 125 -11.50 11.27 -8.38
N PHE A 126 -12.51 11.24 -9.25
CA PHE A 126 -13.79 10.56 -9.01
C PHE A 126 -13.71 9.03 -8.98
N ASP A 127 -12.59 8.45 -9.30
CA ASP A 127 -12.28 7.03 -9.16
C ASP A 127 -11.78 6.67 -7.75
N GLU A 128 -11.50 7.67 -6.93
CA GLU A 128 -11.02 7.54 -5.55
C GLU A 128 -12.03 8.20 -4.58
N LEU A 129 -13.19 7.54 -4.38
CA LEU A 129 -14.26 8.05 -3.53
C LEU A 129 -14.00 7.80 -2.04
N GLY A 130 -14.53 8.70 -1.21
CA GLY A 130 -14.54 8.57 0.24
C GLY A 130 -13.28 9.12 0.93
N GLU A 131 -13.08 8.70 2.17
CA GLU A 131 -12.01 9.21 3.03
C GLU A 131 -10.63 8.65 2.67
N HIS A 132 -9.64 9.53 2.57
CA HIS A 132 -8.24 9.22 2.34
C HIS A 132 -7.35 9.65 3.51
N GLY A 133 -6.24 8.94 3.69
CA GLY A 133 -5.38 9.18 4.84
C GLY A 133 -4.29 8.13 5.02
N VAL A 134 -3.90 7.90 6.26
CA VAL A 134 -2.84 6.99 6.64
C VAL A 134 -3.30 5.96 7.66
N LEU A 135 -2.52 4.90 7.82
CA LEU A 135 -2.71 3.93 8.90
C LEU A 135 -1.66 4.18 9.99
N ASN A 136 -2.13 4.44 11.20
CA ASN A 136 -1.30 4.46 12.40
C ASN A 136 -1.30 3.04 13.00
N VAL A 137 -0.13 2.42 13.09
CA VAL A 137 0.02 1.03 13.50
C VAL A 137 0.82 0.92 14.78
N ASN A 138 0.20 0.39 15.83
CA ASN A 138 0.87 0.02 17.07
C ASN A 138 1.10 -1.50 17.06
N LEU A 139 2.35 -1.92 17.10
CA LEU A 139 2.76 -3.30 17.00
C LEU A 139 3.61 -3.74 18.19
N GLU A 140 3.14 -4.74 18.90
CA GLU A 140 3.86 -5.50 19.89
C GLU A 140 3.80 -6.99 19.53
N LYS A 141 4.68 -7.80 20.09
CA LYS A 141 4.65 -9.25 19.77
C LYS A 141 3.32 -9.87 20.22
N GLY A 142 2.58 -10.37 19.22
CA GLY A 142 1.26 -10.95 19.43
C GLY A 142 0.12 -9.94 19.62
N LYS A 143 0.38 -8.65 19.47
CA LYS A 143 -0.64 -7.60 19.55
C LYS A 143 -0.46 -6.59 18.42
N LEU A 144 -1.50 -6.39 17.63
CA LEU A 144 -1.54 -5.46 16.51
C LEU A 144 -2.78 -4.58 16.65
N GLU A 145 -2.58 -3.27 16.57
CA GLU A 145 -3.64 -2.27 16.51
C GLU A 145 -3.41 -1.38 15.30
N ILE A 146 -4.40 -1.29 14.41
CA ILE A 146 -4.35 -0.49 13.18
C ILE A 146 -5.48 0.54 13.25
N ASN A 147 -5.13 1.82 13.26
CA ASN A 147 -6.05 2.93 13.28
C ASN A 147 -5.92 3.75 12.00
N PHE A 148 -7.04 4.04 11.35
CA PHE A 148 -7.05 4.95 10.21
C PHE A 148 -7.10 6.40 10.71
N GLU A 149 -6.26 7.23 10.11
CA GLU A 149 -6.21 8.68 10.34
C GLU A 149 -6.50 9.39 9.03
N LYS A 150 -7.66 10.06 8.95
CA LYS A 150 -8.02 10.89 7.79
C LYS A 150 -7.13 12.12 7.76
N ILE A 151 -6.48 12.34 6.63
CA ILE A 151 -5.63 13.54 6.40
C ILE A 151 -6.09 14.36 5.20
N ASP A 152 -6.93 13.80 4.33
CA ASP A 152 -7.49 14.53 3.20
C ASP A 152 -8.59 15.49 3.66
N GLU A 153 -8.46 16.77 3.29
CA GLU A 153 -9.46 17.82 3.55
C GLU A 153 -10.57 17.83 2.49
N LYS A 154 -10.36 17.16 1.34
CA LYS A 154 -11.30 17.08 0.23
C LYS A 154 -11.68 15.64 -0.01
N GLU A 155 -12.96 15.44 -0.28
CA GLU A 155 -13.49 14.11 -0.53
C GLU A 155 -14.34 14.15 -1.80
N PHE A 156 -14.14 13.18 -2.69
CA PHE A 156 -15.05 12.94 -3.80
C PHE A 156 -16.15 12.00 -3.34
N ALA A 157 -17.38 12.39 -3.59
CA ALA A 157 -18.56 11.60 -3.24
C ALA A 157 -19.46 11.41 -4.46
N GLU A 158 -20.11 10.27 -4.54
CA GLU A 158 -21.18 10.00 -5.51
C GLU A 158 -22.53 10.19 -4.80
N ILE A 159 -23.38 11.04 -5.36
CA ILE A 159 -24.71 11.29 -4.88
C ILE A 159 -25.71 10.78 -5.91
N ASN A 160 -26.52 9.79 -5.55
CA ASN A 160 -27.59 9.28 -6.37
C ASN A 160 -28.90 10.03 -6.03
N LEU A 161 -29.41 10.80 -6.99
CA LEU A 161 -30.66 11.53 -6.85
C LEU A 161 -31.78 10.82 -7.61
N ASP A 162 -32.89 10.56 -6.91
CA ASP A 162 -34.13 10.18 -7.58
C ASP A 162 -34.80 11.44 -8.14
N ILE A 163 -34.88 11.50 -9.46
CA ILE A 163 -35.44 12.63 -10.20
C ILE A 163 -36.83 12.35 -10.80
N TYR A 164 -37.49 11.25 -10.40
CA TYR A 164 -38.76 10.82 -10.99
C TYR A 164 -39.86 11.90 -10.91
N ASP A 165 -39.91 12.64 -9.79
CA ASP A 165 -40.90 13.69 -9.54
C ASP A 165 -40.37 15.13 -9.71
N ILE A 166 -39.17 15.28 -10.30
CA ILE A 166 -38.51 16.58 -10.52
C ILE A 166 -38.91 17.14 -11.88
N ASN A 167 -39.35 18.40 -11.91
CA ASN A 167 -39.83 19.05 -13.13
C ASN A 167 -38.92 20.19 -13.64
N SER A 168 -37.88 20.59 -12.88
CA SER A 168 -36.96 21.66 -13.26
C SER A 168 -35.53 21.41 -12.77
N GLU A 169 -34.56 22.10 -13.39
CA GLU A 169 -33.15 22.08 -12.97
C GLU A 169 -32.99 22.69 -11.57
N GLU A 170 -33.78 23.69 -11.22
CA GLU A 170 -33.75 24.32 -9.91
C GLU A 170 -34.08 23.32 -8.81
N GLU A 171 -35.10 22.47 -9.03
CA GLU A 171 -35.46 21.40 -8.08
C GLU A 171 -34.38 20.35 -7.92
N VAL A 172 -33.57 20.08 -8.98
CA VAL A 172 -32.38 19.20 -8.87
C VAL A 172 -31.32 19.83 -7.97
N ILE A 173 -31.04 21.13 -8.19
CA ILE A 173 -30.02 21.86 -7.43
C ILE A 173 -30.41 21.95 -5.94
N GLU A 174 -31.68 22.11 -5.63
CA GLU A 174 -32.18 22.16 -4.23
C GLU A 174 -32.05 20.81 -3.48
N LYS A 175 -31.92 19.70 -4.21
CA LYS A 175 -31.74 18.36 -3.64
C LYS A 175 -30.27 17.96 -3.42
N ILE A 176 -29.33 18.69 -3.98
CA ILE A 176 -27.88 18.49 -3.81
C ILE A 176 -27.41 19.28 -2.58
#